data_3dae47c88fb3df449cff223468753bce
#
_entry.id   3dae47c88fb3df449cff223468753bce
#
_cell.length_a   1.000
_cell.length_b   1.000
_cell.length_c   1.000
_cell.angle_alpha   90.00
_cell.angle_beta   90.00
_cell.angle_gamma   90.00
#
_symmetry.space_group_name_H-M   'P 1'
#
loop_
_entity.id
_entity.type
_entity.pdbx_description
1 polymer ?
#
loop_
_entity_poly.entity_id
_entity_poly.type
_entity_poly.pdbx_seq_one_letter_code
_entity_poly.pdbx_strand_id
1 'polypeptide(L)'
;MRQRWSTFSLAAAVFSALLTAAPITVNAQEIVVEDAWVRATLPGQMATAAFMKITAKNKEATLVGASSLIAGISEIHEMKMAAGVMRMRALADGLALTANKPVELTPGGYHIMMFDLKRAVVAGEQVPLTLTLVDADGEKQRVQVSAQVRRLGVNSDMPADHGNGHGHGHGEGMKH
;
A
#
# COMPACT_ATOMS: atom_id res chain seq x y z
N MET A 1 18.86 -75.19 -58.13
CA MET A 1 18.76 -74.84 -56.72
C MET A 1 18.81 -73.33 -56.62
N ARG A 2 17.65 -72.62 -56.36
CA ARG A 2 17.58 -71.18 -56.21
C ARG A 2 16.99 -70.86 -54.83
N GLN A 3 17.82 -70.37 -53.95
CA GLN A 3 17.46 -70.00 -52.58
C GLN A 3 16.93 -68.57 -52.56
N ARG A 4 15.66 -68.40 -52.16
CA ARG A 4 14.98 -67.13 -52.04
C ARG A 4 15.16 -66.65 -50.61
N TRP A 5 15.82 -65.51 -50.45
CA TRP A 5 15.96 -64.88 -49.16
C TRP A 5 14.81 -63.91 -48.97
N SER A 6 14.01 -64.16 -47.93
CA SER A 6 12.93 -63.29 -47.51
C SER A 6 13.48 -62.23 -46.59
N THR A 7 13.39 -60.94 -47.00
CA THR A 7 13.72 -59.77 -46.19
C THR A 7 12.53 -59.45 -45.30
N PHE A 8 12.68 -59.66 -43.98
CA PHE A 8 11.74 -59.13 -42.98
C PHE A 8 12.04 -57.66 -42.71
N SER A 9 11.18 -56.73 -43.15
CA SER A 9 11.21 -55.30 -42.78
C SER A 9 10.58 -55.14 -41.41
N LEU A 10 11.39 -54.85 -40.38
CA LEU A 10 10.91 -54.36 -39.08
C LEU A 10 10.55 -52.87 -39.23
N ALA A 11 9.25 -52.56 -39.22
CA ALA A 11 8.74 -51.20 -39.08
C ALA A 11 8.77 -50.82 -37.60
N ALA A 12 9.74 -50.03 -37.18
CA ALA A 12 9.77 -49.44 -35.84
C ALA A 12 8.82 -48.23 -35.78
N ALA A 13 7.66 -48.41 -35.13
CA ALA A 13 6.73 -47.31 -34.84
C ALA A 13 7.26 -46.52 -33.67
N VAL A 14 7.85 -45.34 -33.92
CA VAL A 14 8.22 -44.35 -32.89
C VAL A 14 6.97 -43.62 -32.45
N PHE A 15 6.43 -44.00 -31.29
CA PHE A 15 5.31 -43.31 -30.64
C PHE A 15 5.86 -42.08 -29.89
N SER A 16 5.89 -40.92 -30.55
CA SER A 16 6.24 -39.64 -29.91
C SER A 16 5.07 -39.20 -29.01
N ALA A 17 5.19 -39.43 -27.70
CA ALA A 17 4.30 -38.90 -26.71
C ALA A 17 4.58 -37.36 -26.59
N LEU A 18 3.74 -36.53 -27.20
CA LEU A 18 3.73 -35.10 -27.04
C LEU A 18 3.21 -34.79 -25.61
N LEU A 19 4.13 -34.51 -24.68
CA LEU A 19 3.80 -34.06 -23.34
C LEU A 19 3.33 -32.59 -23.45
N THR A 20 2.02 -32.38 -23.54
CA THR A 20 1.42 -31.06 -23.50
C THR A 20 1.48 -30.55 -22.07
N ALA A 21 2.50 -29.72 -21.75
CA ALA A 21 2.55 -28.95 -20.52
C ALA A 21 1.43 -27.90 -20.57
N ALA A 22 0.35 -28.13 -19.82
CA ALA A 22 -0.68 -27.11 -19.62
C ALA A 22 -0.06 -25.93 -18.86
N PRO A 23 -0.28 -24.67 -19.28
CA PRO A 23 0.20 -23.52 -18.53
C PRO A 23 -0.49 -23.48 -17.17
N ILE A 24 0.28 -23.57 -16.10
CA ILE A 24 -0.20 -23.32 -14.73
C ILE A 24 -0.40 -21.81 -14.64
N THR A 25 -1.63 -21.33 -14.74
CA THR A 25 -1.98 -19.96 -14.44
C THR A 25 -1.88 -19.76 -12.92
N VAL A 26 -0.76 -19.24 -12.46
CA VAL A 26 -0.64 -18.73 -11.10
C VAL A 26 -1.55 -17.50 -11.00
N ASN A 27 -2.67 -17.66 -10.32
CA ASN A 27 -3.60 -16.57 -10.07
C ASN A 27 -2.99 -15.70 -8.96
N ALA A 28 -2.19 -14.70 -9.34
CA ALA A 28 -1.60 -13.77 -8.40
C ALA A 28 -2.70 -13.08 -7.59
N GLN A 29 -2.51 -12.94 -6.29
CA GLN A 29 -3.42 -12.22 -5.41
C GLN A 29 -3.54 -10.77 -5.89
N GLU A 30 -4.75 -10.34 -6.23
CA GLU A 30 -5.01 -8.94 -6.61
C GLU A 30 -5.17 -8.10 -5.34
N ILE A 31 -4.32 -7.10 -5.18
CA ILE A 31 -4.40 -6.10 -4.11
C ILE A 31 -4.74 -4.75 -4.73
N VAL A 32 -5.85 -4.18 -4.31
CA VAL A 32 -6.30 -2.84 -4.73
C VAL A 32 -5.97 -1.86 -3.63
N VAL A 33 -5.24 -0.78 -3.96
CA VAL A 33 -4.93 0.33 -3.05
C VAL A 33 -5.54 1.60 -3.61
N GLU A 34 -6.33 2.29 -2.79
CA GLU A 34 -7.04 3.51 -3.15
C GLU A 34 -6.68 4.63 -2.18
N ASP A 35 -6.73 5.86 -2.67
CA ASP A 35 -6.54 7.10 -1.90
C ASP A 35 -5.31 7.10 -0.99
N ALA A 36 -4.18 6.62 -1.52
CA ALA A 36 -2.93 6.60 -0.77
C ALA A 36 -2.37 8.01 -0.58
N TRP A 37 -2.11 8.37 0.68
CA TRP A 37 -1.50 9.66 1.00
C TRP A 37 -0.58 9.58 2.21
N VAL A 38 0.35 10.53 2.30
CA VAL A 38 1.32 10.70 3.38
C VAL A 38 1.12 12.08 4.00
N ARG A 39 1.19 12.16 5.32
CA ARG A 39 1.12 13.44 6.02
C ARG A 39 2.39 14.27 5.78
N ALA A 40 2.23 15.52 5.38
CA ALA A 40 3.34 16.46 5.29
C ALA A 40 3.99 16.66 6.66
N THR A 41 5.31 16.89 6.68
CA THR A 41 6.06 17.13 7.92
C THR A 41 6.29 18.62 8.14
N LEU A 42 6.44 19.00 9.42
CA LEU A 42 7.00 20.28 9.83
C LEU A 42 8.54 20.23 9.77
N PRO A 43 9.22 21.37 9.70
CA PRO A 43 10.68 21.42 9.76
C PRO A 43 11.22 20.69 11.01
N GLY A 44 12.22 19.85 10.83
CA GLY A 44 12.84 19.05 11.90
C GLY A 44 12.06 17.82 12.35
N GLN A 45 10.88 17.55 11.81
CA GLN A 45 10.11 16.36 12.12
C GLN A 45 10.71 15.13 11.40
N MET A 46 11.10 14.12 12.18
CA MET A 46 11.76 12.89 11.70
C MET A 46 10.82 11.68 11.55
N ALA A 47 9.51 11.90 11.73
CA ALA A 47 8.51 10.85 11.57
C ALA A 47 7.25 11.37 10.89
N THR A 48 6.60 10.51 10.12
CA THR A 48 5.29 10.80 9.52
C THR A 48 4.47 9.52 9.39
N ALA A 49 3.25 9.62 8.85
CA ALA A 49 2.38 8.48 8.65
C ALA A 49 1.80 8.45 7.23
N ALA A 50 1.56 7.25 6.72
CA ALA A 50 0.85 7.00 5.48
C ALA A 50 -0.50 6.34 5.75
N PHE A 51 -1.46 6.69 4.92
CA PHE A 51 -2.86 6.29 4.99
C PHE A 51 -3.34 5.88 3.61
N MET A 52 -4.29 4.93 3.56
CA MET A 52 -4.84 4.41 2.31
C MET A 52 -6.01 3.48 2.59
N LYS A 53 -6.74 3.12 1.57
CA LYS A 53 -7.70 2.01 1.62
C LYS A 53 -7.10 0.82 0.87
N ILE A 54 -7.09 -0.35 1.49
CA ILE A 54 -6.52 -1.58 0.91
C ILE A 54 -7.60 -2.64 0.85
N THR A 55 -7.73 -3.30 -0.31
CA THR A 55 -8.63 -4.43 -0.51
C THR A 55 -7.87 -5.59 -1.11
N ALA A 56 -7.86 -6.73 -0.42
CA ALA A 56 -7.43 -8.01 -0.97
C ALA A 56 -8.60 -8.62 -1.76
N LYS A 57 -8.41 -8.87 -3.07
CA LYS A 57 -9.42 -9.50 -3.93
C LYS A 57 -9.26 -11.01 -3.90
N ASN A 58 -10.39 -11.71 -4.01
CA ASN A 58 -10.49 -13.16 -4.19
C ASN A 58 -10.06 -14.04 -3.00
N LYS A 59 -8.99 -13.73 -2.28
CA LYS A 59 -8.56 -14.46 -1.07
C LYS A 59 -8.01 -13.50 -0.01
N GLU A 60 -7.91 -14.01 1.20
CA GLU A 60 -7.37 -13.25 2.34
C GLU A 60 -5.87 -13.00 2.16
N ALA A 61 -5.40 -11.92 2.75
CA ALA A 61 -3.98 -11.59 2.82
C ALA A 61 -3.68 -10.90 4.16
N THR A 62 -2.41 -10.82 4.51
CA THR A 62 -1.93 -10.03 5.66
C THR A 62 -0.92 -9.01 5.16
N LEU A 63 -1.14 -7.74 5.45
CA LEU A 63 -0.13 -6.71 5.26
C LEU A 63 0.90 -6.87 6.39
N VAL A 64 2.08 -7.40 6.06
CA VAL A 64 3.13 -7.72 7.05
C VAL A 64 4.23 -6.67 7.13
N GLY A 65 4.26 -5.70 6.22
CA GLY A 65 5.26 -4.65 6.24
C GLY A 65 5.07 -3.59 5.18
N ALA A 66 5.78 -2.50 5.37
CA ALA A 66 5.89 -1.42 4.39
C ALA A 66 7.32 -0.88 4.38
N SER A 67 7.71 -0.25 3.28
CA SER A 67 9.00 0.43 3.16
C SER A 67 8.90 1.65 2.24
N SER A 68 9.78 2.63 2.45
CA SER A 68 9.94 3.78 1.57
C SER A 68 11.41 4.21 1.54
N LEU A 69 11.86 4.72 0.41
CA LEU A 69 13.23 5.24 0.27
C LEU A 69 13.48 6.48 1.12
N ILE A 70 12.42 7.20 1.53
CA ILE A 70 12.52 8.42 2.34
C ILE A 70 12.61 8.14 3.84
N ALA A 71 12.37 6.91 4.30
CA ALA A 71 12.38 6.52 5.71
C ALA A 71 13.42 5.42 5.99
N GLY A 72 13.96 5.40 7.17
CA GLY A 72 14.82 4.31 7.65
C GLY A 72 14.01 3.11 8.10
N ILE A 73 12.88 3.36 8.77
CA ILE A 73 11.99 2.34 9.34
C ILE A 73 10.55 2.67 8.95
N SER A 74 9.77 1.64 8.59
CA SER A 74 8.33 1.75 8.39
C SER A 74 7.63 0.59 9.07
N GLU A 75 6.61 0.88 9.87
CA GLU A 75 5.88 -0.09 10.69
C GLU A 75 4.37 0.10 10.54
N ILE A 76 3.61 -0.99 10.61
CA ILE A 76 2.15 -0.94 10.66
C ILE A 76 1.73 -0.75 12.10
N HIS A 77 0.96 0.31 12.37
CA HIS A 77 0.49 0.67 13.70
C HIS A 77 -1.03 0.69 13.79
N GLU A 78 -1.53 0.48 14.99
CA GLU A 78 -2.92 0.66 15.37
C GLU A 78 -3.02 1.71 16.46
N MET A 79 -3.95 2.67 16.30
CA MET A 79 -4.38 3.51 17.41
C MET A 79 -5.68 2.95 17.98
N LYS A 80 -5.72 2.71 19.28
CA LYS A 80 -6.88 2.16 19.97
C LYS A 80 -7.12 2.85 21.30
N MET A 81 -8.37 3.10 21.62
CA MET A 81 -8.78 3.57 22.95
C MET A 81 -8.65 2.42 23.95
N ALA A 82 -7.86 2.63 25.00
CA ALA A 82 -7.71 1.69 26.11
C ALA A 82 -7.80 2.46 27.44
N ALA A 83 -8.79 2.13 28.27
CA ALA A 83 -9.05 2.78 29.55
C ALA A 83 -9.13 4.32 29.46
N GLY A 84 -9.81 4.84 28.43
CA GLY A 84 -9.99 6.29 28.21
C GLY A 84 -8.76 7.01 27.63
N VAL A 85 -7.69 6.30 27.29
CA VAL A 85 -6.47 6.86 26.70
C VAL A 85 -6.24 6.26 25.31
N MET A 86 -5.92 7.11 24.32
CA MET A 86 -5.48 6.64 23.00
C MET A 86 -4.07 6.08 23.10
N ARG A 87 -3.93 4.81 22.73
CA ARG A 87 -2.63 4.12 22.69
C ARG A 87 -2.31 3.70 21.26
N MET A 88 -1.08 3.94 20.87
CA MET A 88 -0.51 3.49 19.61
C MET A 88 0.39 2.28 19.86
N ARG A 89 0.27 1.26 19.01
CA ARG A 89 1.10 0.06 19.07
C ARG A 89 1.43 -0.44 17.67
N ALA A 90 2.62 -1.01 17.52
CA ALA A 90 2.99 -1.73 16.31
C ALA A 90 2.23 -3.07 16.24
N LEU A 91 1.81 -3.44 15.03
CA LEU A 91 1.22 -4.74 14.72
C LEU A 91 2.31 -5.69 14.24
N ALA A 92 2.95 -6.40 15.19
CA ALA A 92 4.05 -7.31 14.88
C ALA A 92 3.62 -8.45 13.92
N ASP A 93 2.37 -8.91 14.05
CA ASP A 93 1.79 -9.97 13.22
C ASP A 93 1.18 -9.43 11.90
N GLY A 94 1.26 -8.11 11.68
CA GLY A 94 0.69 -7.46 10.52
C GLY A 94 -0.81 -7.14 10.66
N LEU A 95 -1.40 -6.66 9.57
CA LEU A 95 -2.81 -6.28 9.47
C LEU A 95 -3.55 -7.25 8.53
N ALA A 96 -4.50 -8.01 9.08
CA ALA A 96 -5.31 -8.95 8.31
C ALA A 96 -6.26 -8.23 7.34
N LEU A 97 -6.29 -8.69 6.10
CA LEU A 97 -7.16 -8.22 5.02
C LEU A 97 -8.10 -9.36 4.63
N THR A 98 -9.35 -9.27 5.04
CA THR A 98 -10.38 -10.24 4.62
C THR A 98 -10.70 -10.07 3.13
N ALA A 99 -10.88 -11.17 2.41
CA ALA A 99 -11.18 -11.16 0.99
C ALA A 99 -12.38 -10.27 0.64
N ASN A 100 -12.21 -9.39 -0.33
CA ASN A 100 -13.20 -8.44 -0.85
C ASN A 100 -13.73 -7.41 0.17
N LYS A 101 -13.14 -7.31 1.36
CA LYS A 101 -13.49 -6.28 2.35
C LYS A 101 -12.38 -5.22 2.40
N PRO A 102 -12.71 -3.94 2.17
CA PRO A 102 -11.74 -2.87 2.32
C PRO A 102 -11.35 -2.69 3.79
N VAL A 103 -10.07 -2.47 4.02
CA VAL A 103 -9.51 -2.02 5.30
C VAL A 103 -8.97 -0.62 5.10
N GLU A 104 -9.42 0.30 5.95
CA GLU A 104 -9.02 1.71 5.89
C GLU A 104 -7.92 2.00 6.91
N LEU A 105 -6.80 2.51 6.41
CA LEU A 105 -5.76 3.10 7.21
C LEU A 105 -6.03 4.61 7.29
N THR A 106 -6.42 5.10 8.47
CA THR A 106 -6.88 6.48 8.69
C THR A 106 -6.23 7.10 9.92
N PRO A 107 -6.14 8.43 10.02
CA PRO A 107 -5.73 9.09 11.25
C PRO A 107 -6.62 8.67 12.44
N GLY A 108 -6.00 8.18 13.50
CA GLY A 108 -6.71 7.67 14.69
C GLY A 108 -7.09 6.18 14.63
N GLY A 109 -6.79 5.49 13.52
CA GLY A 109 -6.99 4.06 13.33
C GLY A 109 -5.69 3.35 12.96
N TYR A 110 -5.78 2.41 12.02
CA TYR A 110 -4.59 1.80 11.40
C TYR A 110 -3.83 2.82 10.56
N HIS A 111 -2.50 2.70 10.52
CA HIS A 111 -1.64 3.55 9.70
C HIS A 111 -0.25 2.93 9.54
N ILE A 112 0.49 3.38 8.54
CA ILE A 112 1.90 3.04 8.37
C ILE A 112 2.72 4.19 8.94
N MET A 113 3.40 3.97 10.08
CA MET A 113 4.36 4.93 10.62
C MET A 113 5.69 4.82 9.88
N MET A 114 6.26 5.96 9.55
CA MET A 114 7.58 6.09 8.93
C MET A 114 8.49 6.90 9.84
N PHE A 115 9.60 6.33 10.25
CA PHE A 115 10.61 6.92 11.14
C PHE A 115 11.94 7.13 10.40
N ASP A 116 12.82 7.87 11.01
CA ASP A 116 14.14 8.19 10.50
C ASP A 116 14.06 8.76 9.07
N LEU A 117 13.21 9.79 8.91
CA LEU A 117 13.03 10.45 7.64
C LEU A 117 14.35 11.09 7.17
N LYS A 118 14.76 10.75 5.98
CA LYS A 118 16.00 11.27 5.35
C LYS A 118 15.86 12.72 4.87
N ARG A 119 14.63 13.21 4.75
CA ARG A 119 14.29 14.58 4.34
C ARG A 119 12.90 14.95 4.81
N ALA A 120 12.58 16.24 4.78
CA ALA A 120 11.22 16.71 4.96
C ALA A 120 10.29 16.17 3.87
N VAL A 121 9.03 15.95 4.22
CA VAL A 121 7.96 15.49 3.32
C VAL A 121 7.03 16.66 3.06
N VAL A 122 7.05 17.19 1.83
CA VAL A 122 6.40 18.46 1.47
C VAL A 122 5.05 18.19 0.79
N ALA A 123 4.02 18.96 1.18
CA ALA A 123 2.70 18.83 0.58
C ALA A 123 2.73 19.04 -0.95
N GLY A 124 2.01 18.22 -1.70
CA GLY A 124 1.95 18.24 -3.15
C GLY A 124 2.94 17.29 -3.84
N GLU A 125 3.97 16.79 -3.14
CA GLU A 125 4.86 15.76 -3.71
C GLU A 125 4.23 14.37 -3.63
N GLN A 126 4.86 13.41 -4.30
CA GLN A 126 4.50 12.00 -4.22
C GLN A 126 5.62 11.20 -3.54
N VAL A 127 5.23 10.29 -2.67
CA VAL A 127 6.12 9.39 -1.94
C VAL A 127 5.86 7.96 -2.39
N PRO A 128 6.87 7.28 -2.98
CA PRO A 128 6.75 5.87 -3.30
C PRO A 128 6.82 5.02 -2.02
N LEU A 129 5.85 4.13 -1.88
CA LEU A 129 5.76 3.13 -0.83
C LEU A 129 5.78 1.74 -1.46
N THR A 130 6.39 0.79 -0.80
CA THR A 130 6.30 -0.63 -1.12
C THR A 130 5.61 -1.34 0.04
N LEU A 131 4.44 -1.90 -0.21
CA LEU A 131 3.71 -2.74 0.73
C LEU A 131 4.16 -4.19 0.54
N THR A 132 4.37 -4.92 1.64
CA THR A 132 4.64 -6.35 1.62
C THR A 132 3.46 -7.09 2.23
N LEU A 133 2.86 -7.97 1.43
CA LEU A 133 1.73 -8.78 1.84
C LEU A 133 2.09 -10.27 1.78
N VAL A 134 1.39 -11.06 2.59
CA VAL A 134 1.43 -12.53 2.55
C VAL A 134 0.01 -12.99 2.36
N ASP A 135 -0.24 -13.84 1.37
CA ASP A 135 -1.57 -14.41 1.13
C ASP A 135 -1.83 -15.65 2.01
N ALA A 136 -3.04 -16.23 1.88
CA ALA A 136 -3.44 -17.41 2.63
C ALA A 136 -2.59 -18.67 2.34
N ASP A 137 -1.91 -18.71 1.20
CA ASP A 137 -1.00 -19.80 0.81
C ASP A 137 0.43 -19.57 1.32
N GLY A 138 0.70 -18.43 1.97
CA GLY A 138 2.02 -18.02 2.46
C GLY A 138 2.90 -17.35 1.42
N GLU A 139 2.37 -17.07 0.23
CA GLU A 139 3.10 -16.41 -0.84
C GLU A 139 3.26 -14.91 -0.57
N LYS A 140 4.50 -14.42 -0.70
CA LYS A 140 4.81 -13.00 -0.49
C LYS A 140 4.65 -12.20 -1.77
N GLN A 141 3.89 -11.11 -1.68
CA GLN A 141 3.70 -10.14 -2.75
C GLN A 141 4.17 -8.76 -2.32
N ARG A 142 4.79 -8.02 -3.25
CA ARG A 142 5.11 -6.60 -3.07
C ARG A 142 4.27 -5.76 -4.01
N VAL A 143 3.60 -4.74 -3.42
CA VAL A 143 2.77 -3.80 -4.16
C VAL A 143 3.37 -2.41 -4.05
N GLN A 144 3.67 -1.80 -5.20
CA GLN A 144 4.18 -0.43 -5.28
C GLN A 144 3.00 0.54 -5.27
N VAL A 145 3.07 1.56 -4.41
CA VAL A 145 2.04 2.58 -4.24
C VAL A 145 2.69 3.96 -4.33
N SER A 146 2.10 4.87 -5.10
CA SER A 146 2.49 6.27 -5.11
C SER A 146 1.51 7.06 -4.24
N ALA A 147 1.96 7.52 -3.08
CA ALA A 147 1.13 8.22 -2.10
C ALA A 147 1.32 9.74 -2.20
N GLN A 148 0.22 10.47 -2.35
CA GLN A 148 0.27 11.93 -2.43
C GLN A 148 0.50 12.54 -1.05
N VAL A 149 1.38 13.52 -0.93
CA VAL A 149 1.62 14.22 0.33
C VAL A 149 0.56 15.30 0.56
N ARG A 150 -0.14 15.21 1.71
CA ARG A 150 -1.21 16.12 2.11
C ARG A 150 -0.93 16.74 3.48
N ARG A 151 -1.41 17.96 3.72
CA ARG A 151 -1.44 18.55 5.07
C ARG A 151 -2.59 17.93 5.87
N LEU A 152 -2.36 17.66 7.14
CA LEU A 152 -3.44 17.24 8.03
C LEU A 152 -4.41 18.41 8.26
N GLY A 153 -5.71 18.19 8.11
CA GLY A 153 -6.75 19.20 8.38
C GLY A 153 -7.15 20.08 7.19
N VAL A 154 -6.58 19.87 6.00
CA VAL A 154 -7.05 20.51 4.76
C VAL A 154 -7.82 19.46 3.96
N ASN A 155 -9.13 19.42 4.10
CA ASN A 155 -9.97 18.70 3.16
C ASN A 155 -9.77 19.32 1.77
N SER A 156 -9.48 18.51 0.77
CA SER A 156 -9.23 18.92 -0.62
C SER A 156 -10.44 19.62 -1.28
N ASP A 157 -11.56 19.73 -0.59
CA ASP A 157 -12.83 20.24 -1.10
C ASP A 157 -13.19 21.64 -0.56
N MET A 158 -12.30 22.32 0.18
CA MET A 158 -12.54 23.73 0.50
C MET A 158 -11.96 24.59 -0.63
N PRO A 159 -12.81 25.34 -1.38
CA PRO A 159 -12.34 26.40 -2.27
C PRO A 159 -11.54 27.40 -1.44
N ALA A 160 -10.43 27.86 -1.99
CA ALA A 160 -9.60 28.88 -1.34
C ALA A 160 -10.45 30.13 -1.08
N ASP A 161 -10.91 30.29 0.16
CA ASP A 161 -11.56 31.52 0.61
C ASP A 161 -10.51 32.62 0.63
N HIS A 162 -10.62 33.52 -0.33
CA HIS A 162 -9.84 34.74 -0.38
C HIS A 162 -10.29 35.60 0.80
N GLY A 163 -9.49 35.58 1.84
CA GLY A 163 -9.67 36.41 3.05
C GLY A 163 -9.90 37.85 2.70
N ASN A 164 -11.14 38.29 2.85
CA ASN A 164 -11.54 39.67 2.76
C ASN A 164 -11.12 40.35 4.08
N GLY A 165 -10.07 41.17 4.01
CA GLY A 165 -9.54 41.91 5.15
C GLY A 165 -10.58 42.87 5.68
N HIS A 166 -11.06 42.61 6.88
CA HIS A 166 -11.77 43.63 7.67
C HIS A 166 -10.76 44.53 8.36
N GLY A 167 -10.53 45.70 7.75
CA GLY A 167 -9.83 46.81 8.37
C GLY A 167 -10.65 47.35 9.54
N HIS A 168 -10.13 47.21 10.75
CA HIS A 168 -10.61 47.96 11.91
C HIS A 168 -10.07 49.37 11.85
N GLY A 169 -10.92 50.30 11.40
CA GLY A 169 -10.68 51.73 11.54
C GLY A 169 -10.88 52.15 12.99
N HIS A 170 -9.80 52.54 13.64
CA HIS A 170 -9.87 53.35 14.88
C HIS A 170 -10.32 54.77 14.54
N GLY A 171 -11.56 55.08 14.91
CA GLY A 171 -12.05 56.47 14.93
C GLY A 171 -11.80 57.08 16.29
N GLU A 172 -10.78 57.93 16.40
CA GLU A 172 -10.69 58.89 17.48
C GLU A 172 -11.79 59.93 17.32
N GLY A 173 -12.49 60.22 18.37
CA GLY A 173 -13.48 61.26 18.48
C GLY A 173 -13.50 61.88 19.88
N MET A 174 -12.62 62.87 20.12
CA MET A 174 -12.73 63.80 21.27
C MET A 174 -14.03 64.58 21.18
N LYS A 175 -14.57 64.94 22.34
CA LYS A 175 -14.92 66.24 22.91
C LYS A 175 -16.23 66.21 23.68
N HIS A 176 -16.08 66.81 24.79
CA HIS A 176 -16.80 67.58 25.79
C HIS A 176 -17.41 66.81 26.92
#